data_7990ec950f724de22de1db7506389ef0
#
_entry.id   7990ec950f724de22de1db7506389ef0
#
_cell.length_a   1.000
_cell.length_b   1.000
_cell.length_c   1.000
_cell.angle_alpha   90.00
_cell.angle_beta   90.00
_cell.angle_gamma   90.00
#
_symmetry.space_group_name_H-M   'P 1'
#
loop_
_entity.id
_entity.type
_entity.pdbx_description
1 polymer ?
#
loop_
_entity_poly.entity_id
_entity_poly.type
_entity_poly.pdbx_seq_one_letter_code
_entity_poly.pdbx_strand_id
1 'polypeptide(L)'
;MGTDNSIFSSARYTATRASIEDAAPLPPDVYFSQEWYDREIETIFRKRWLVATREEEIPNPGDYVRLDIVGEPLLIVRDDEGQVRALSASCRHRGSELMTGHGNCRKIVCPYHAWAYSIEGKLLAAP
;
A
#
# COMPACT_ATOMS: atom_id res chain seq x y z
N MET A 1 -22.41 0.80 -35.56
CA MET A 1 -22.16 0.75 -34.10
C MET A 1 -20.82 0.10 -33.93
N GLY A 2 -19.77 0.87 -33.65
CA GLY A 2 -18.45 0.32 -33.35
C GLY A 2 -18.54 -0.48 -32.06
N THR A 3 -18.16 -1.75 -32.10
CA THR A 3 -17.97 -2.55 -30.88
C THR A 3 -16.81 -1.91 -30.13
N ASP A 4 -17.08 -1.37 -28.94
CA ASP A 4 -16.03 -0.93 -28.02
C ASP A 4 -15.12 -2.13 -27.71
N ASN A 5 -13.94 -2.15 -28.32
CA ASN A 5 -12.96 -3.23 -28.20
C ASN A 5 -11.98 -2.99 -27.03
N SER A 6 -12.32 -2.05 -26.14
CA SER A 6 -11.54 -1.77 -24.95
C SER A 6 -11.44 -2.99 -24.04
N ILE A 7 -10.30 -3.16 -23.40
CA ILE A 7 -10.08 -4.18 -22.36
C ILE A 7 -11.10 -4.06 -21.21
N PHE A 8 -11.69 -2.89 -21.03
CA PHE A 8 -12.69 -2.61 -19.99
C PHE A 8 -14.14 -2.77 -20.47
N SER A 9 -14.37 -3.13 -21.72
CA SER A 9 -15.72 -3.33 -22.24
C SER A 9 -16.43 -4.47 -21.52
N SER A 10 -17.59 -4.19 -20.94
CA SER A 10 -18.36 -5.20 -20.19
C SER A 10 -18.76 -6.41 -21.05
N ALA A 11 -18.87 -6.24 -22.37
CA ALA A 11 -19.21 -7.32 -23.29
C ALA A 11 -18.15 -8.43 -23.34
N ARG A 12 -16.87 -8.11 -23.08
CA ARG A 12 -15.77 -9.10 -23.01
C ARG A 12 -15.92 -10.09 -21.87
N TYR A 13 -16.65 -9.72 -20.81
CA TYR A 13 -16.79 -10.50 -19.57
C TYR A 13 -18.15 -11.20 -19.43
N THR A 14 -18.91 -11.28 -20.52
CA THR A 14 -20.22 -11.93 -20.51
C THR A 14 -20.11 -13.40 -20.13
N ALA A 15 -19.16 -14.13 -20.70
CA ALA A 15 -18.94 -15.54 -20.38
C ALA A 15 -18.44 -15.75 -18.95
N THR A 16 -17.63 -14.82 -18.40
CA THR A 16 -17.16 -14.88 -17.00
C THR A 16 -18.30 -14.66 -15.99
N ARG A 17 -19.35 -13.95 -16.38
CA ARG A 17 -20.53 -13.67 -15.54
C ARG A 17 -21.68 -14.65 -15.75
N ALA A 18 -21.47 -15.71 -16.53
CA ALA A 18 -22.47 -16.76 -16.72
C ALA A 18 -22.73 -17.54 -15.41
N SER A 19 -23.67 -18.51 -15.44
CA SER A 19 -23.86 -19.41 -14.30
C SER A 19 -22.56 -20.17 -13.99
N ILE A 20 -22.41 -20.66 -12.78
CA ILE A 20 -21.16 -21.32 -12.36
C ILE A 20 -20.83 -22.55 -13.22
N GLU A 21 -21.84 -23.20 -13.77
CA GLU A 21 -21.71 -24.36 -14.66
C GLU A 21 -21.20 -23.98 -16.06
N ASP A 22 -21.49 -22.74 -16.50
CA ASP A 22 -21.19 -22.24 -17.84
C ASP A 22 -20.11 -21.15 -17.86
N ALA A 23 -19.67 -20.70 -16.68
CA ALA A 23 -18.73 -19.59 -16.57
C ALA A 23 -17.37 -19.92 -17.14
N ALA A 24 -16.81 -19.00 -17.93
CA ALA A 24 -15.43 -19.06 -18.40
C ALA A 24 -14.50 -18.24 -17.49
N PRO A 25 -13.19 -18.57 -17.45
CA PRO A 25 -12.19 -17.72 -16.80
C PRO A 25 -12.17 -16.30 -17.40
N LEU A 26 -11.52 -15.38 -16.69
CA LEU A 26 -11.23 -14.05 -17.27
C LEU A 26 -10.40 -14.17 -18.55
N PRO A 27 -10.56 -13.26 -19.52
CA PRO A 27 -9.69 -13.20 -20.69
C PRO A 27 -8.23 -13.16 -20.26
N PRO A 28 -7.32 -13.93 -20.92
CA PRO A 28 -5.93 -14.07 -20.47
C PRO A 28 -5.16 -12.75 -20.34
N ASP A 29 -5.44 -11.78 -21.24
CA ASP A 29 -4.77 -10.49 -21.25
C ASP A 29 -5.01 -9.65 -19.97
N VAL A 30 -6.07 -9.91 -19.22
CA VAL A 30 -6.34 -9.27 -17.92
C VAL A 30 -5.21 -9.53 -16.90
N TYR A 31 -4.61 -10.72 -16.96
CA TYR A 31 -3.59 -11.13 -15.96
C TYR A 31 -2.21 -10.52 -16.19
N PHE A 32 -1.93 -9.92 -17.36
CA PHE A 32 -0.63 -9.32 -17.66
C PHE A 32 -0.71 -7.94 -18.31
N SER A 33 -1.91 -7.38 -18.45
CA SER A 33 -2.09 -6.04 -19.03
C SER A 33 -1.69 -4.95 -18.04
N GLN A 34 -0.76 -4.07 -18.44
CA GLN A 34 -0.40 -2.88 -17.66
C GLN A 34 -1.60 -1.95 -17.50
N GLU A 35 -2.41 -1.77 -18.56
CA GLU A 35 -3.61 -0.92 -18.50
C GLU A 35 -4.64 -1.44 -17.50
N TRP A 36 -4.78 -2.77 -17.38
CA TRP A 36 -5.64 -3.38 -16.37
C TRP A 36 -5.11 -3.14 -14.96
N TYR A 37 -3.80 -3.38 -14.75
CA TYR A 37 -3.14 -3.15 -13.47
C TYR A 37 -3.25 -1.69 -13.02
N ASP A 38 -3.00 -0.72 -13.92
CA ASP A 38 -3.15 0.71 -13.61
C ASP A 38 -4.59 1.03 -13.18
N ARG A 39 -5.56 0.40 -13.82
CA ARG A 39 -6.97 0.54 -13.46
C ARG A 39 -7.27 -0.05 -12.07
N GLU A 40 -6.71 -1.20 -11.73
CA GLU A 40 -6.84 -1.81 -10.40
C GLU A 40 -6.24 -0.93 -9.32
N ILE A 41 -5.05 -0.35 -9.56
CA ILE A 41 -4.45 0.63 -8.64
C ILE A 41 -5.44 1.75 -8.33
N GLU A 42 -6.00 2.37 -9.35
CA GLU A 42 -6.88 3.53 -9.18
C GLU A 42 -8.26 3.20 -8.60
N THR A 43 -8.78 2.01 -8.87
CA THR A 43 -10.17 1.67 -8.50
C THR A 43 -10.27 0.73 -7.31
N ILE A 44 -9.23 -0.02 -7.00
CA ILE A 44 -9.20 -1.02 -5.92
C ILE A 44 -8.17 -0.61 -4.88
N PHE A 45 -6.87 -0.70 -5.21
CA PHE A 45 -5.80 -0.59 -4.22
C PHE A 45 -5.75 0.77 -3.50
N ARG A 46 -6.04 1.86 -4.19
CA ARG A 46 -6.10 3.21 -3.58
C ARG A 46 -7.43 3.54 -2.90
N LYS A 47 -8.44 2.68 -3.00
CA LYS A 47 -9.80 2.99 -2.51
C LYS A 47 -10.38 1.97 -1.55
N ARG A 48 -9.71 0.86 -1.33
CA ARG A 48 -10.21 -0.23 -0.48
C ARG A 48 -9.29 -0.44 0.71
N TRP A 49 -9.82 -1.09 1.72
CA TRP A 49 -9.02 -1.59 2.83
C TRP A 49 -8.09 -2.71 2.33
N LEU A 50 -6.81 -2.58 2.66
CA LEU A 50 -5.79 -3.56 2.33
C LEU A 50 -5.18 -4.10 3.61
N VAL A 51 -4.83 -5.37 3.62
CA VAL A 51 -4.05 -5.95 4.70
C VAL A 51 -2.62 -5.45 4.57
N ALA A 52 -2.13 -4.73 5.59
CA ALA A 52 -0.77 -4.22 5.62
C ALA A 52 0.19 -5.23 6.26
N THR A 53 -0.12 -5.70 7.47
CA THR A 53 0.68 -6.67 8.21
C THR A 53 -0.17 -7.35 9.27
N ARG A 54 0.37 -8.33 9.97
CA ARG A 54 -0.26 -8.97 11.12
C ARG A 54 0.19 -8.27 12.41
N GLU A 55 -0.69 -8.16 13.39
CA GLU A 55 -0.36 -7.53 14.68
C GLU A 55 0.80 -8.22 15.41
N GLU A 56 0.95 -9.53 15.19
CA GLU A 56 2.02 -10.33 15.78
C GLU A 56 3.41 -9.99 15.25
N GLU A 57 3.51 -9.28 14.13
CA GLU A 57 4.80 -8.81 13.59
C GLU A 57 5.30 -7.53 14.26
N ILE A 58 4.41 -6.82 14.96
CA ILE A 58 4.71 -5.59 15.70
C ILE A 58 4.11 -5.66 17.11
N PRO A 59 4.47 -6.64 17.96
CA PRO A 59 3.81 -6.92 19.24
C PRO A 59 4.05 -5.86 20.32
N ASN A 60 5.17 -5.13 20.27
CA ASN A 60 5.59 -4.21 21.34
C ASN A 60 5.58 -2.74 20.88
N PRO A 61 5.41 -1.78 21.80
CA PRO A 61 5.60 -0.37 21.49
C PRO A 61 6.95 -0.09 20.81
N GLY A 62 6.92 0.69 19.74
CA GLY A 62 8.06 0.99 18.91
C GLY A 62 8.36 -0.03 17.80
N ASP A 63 7.78 -1.22 17.85
CA ASP A 63 7.94 -2.19 16.75
C ASP A 63 7.35 -1.64 15.46
N TYR A 64 8.08 -1.82 14.37
CA TYR A 64 7.67 -1.36 13.06
C TYR A 64 7.98 -2.35 11.95
N VAL A 65 7.23 -2.22 10.87
CA VAL A 65 7.50 -2.85 9.57
C VAL A 65 7.33 -1.82 8.46
N ARG A 66 8.29 -1.80 7.53
CA ARG A 66 8.24 -0.98 6.32
C ARG A 66 7.67 -1.80 5.18
N LEU A 67 6.66 -1.25 4.51
CA LEU A 67 5.96 -1.88 3.39
C LEU A 67 5.92 -0.95 2.19
N ASP A 68 5.83 -1.55 1.01
CA ASP A 68 5.49 -0.85 -0.23
C ASP A 68 4.13 -1.34 -0.70
N ILE A 69 3.17 -0.45 -0.79
CA ILE A 69 1.82 -0.77 -1.27
C ILE A 69 1.55 0.09 -2.49
N VAL A 70 1.54 -0.53 -3.66
CA VAL A 70 1.34 0.11 -4.98
C VAL A 70 2.22 1.36 -5.18
N GLY A 71 3.50 1.25 -4.82
CA GLY A 71 4.50 2.32 -4.95
C GLY A 71 4.45 3.38 -3.85
N GLU A 72 3.56 3.24 -2.85
CA GLU A 72 3.51 4.13 -1.69
C GLU A 72 4.31 3.52 -0.53
N PRO A 73 5.41 4.16 -0.10
CA PRO A 73 6.22 3.68 1.01
C PRO A 73 5.53 3.97 2.34
N LEU A 74 5.16 2.92 3.04
CA LEU A 74 4.46 2.97 4.32
C LEU A 74 5.31 2.42 5.45
N LEU A 75 5.17 3.02 6.62
CA LEU A 75 5.69 2.53 7.88
C LEU A 75 4.52 2.20 8.81
N ILE A 76 4.37 0.93 9.11
CA ILE A 76 3.39 0.46 10.10
C ILE A 76 4.13 0.34 11.43
N VAL A 77 3.66 1.02 12.46
CA VAL A 77 4.34 1.10 13.74
C VAL A 77 3.34 1.00 14.90
N ARG A 78 3.71 0.34 15.98
CA ARG A 78 2.94 0.36 17.22
C ARG A 78 3.44 1.50 18.11
N ASP A 79 2.53 2.41 18.47
CA ASP A 79 2.88 3.54 19.34
C ASP A 79 2.98 3.14 20.82
N ASP A 80 3.38 4.10 21.68
CA ASP A 80 3.57 3.88 23.12
C ASP A 80 2.25 3.56 23.85
N GLU A 81 1.10 3.89 23.25
CA GLU A 81 -0.24 3.57 23.76
C GLU A 81 -0.75 2.20 23.27
N GLY A 82 0.08 1.48 22.49
CA GLY A 82 -0.26 0.18 21.90
C GLY A 82 -1.11 0.27 20.64
N GLN A 83 -1.36 1.48 20.10
CA GLN A 83 -2.12 1.65 18.86
C GLN A 83 -1.24 1.43 17.64
N VAL A 84 -1.78 0.76 16.62
CA VAL A 84 -1.12 0.61 15.33
C VAL A 84 -1.35 1.84 14.47
N ARG A 85 -0.27 2.43 13.97
CA ARG A 85 -0.27 3.60 13.08
C ARG A 85 0.28 3.22 11.72
N ALA A 86 -0.29 3.79 10.66
CA ALA A 86 0.26 3.76 9.32
C ALA A 86 0.75 5.16 8.96
N LEU A 87 2.05 5.30 8.74
CA LEU A 87 2.71 6.55 8.42
C LEU A 87 3.35 6.47 7.03
N SER A 88 3.57 7.62 6.38
CA SER A 88 4.43 7.65 5.21
C SER A 88 5.88 7.36 5.64
N ALA A 89 6.55 6.44 4.95
CA ALA A 89 7.97 6.19 5.16
C ALA A 89 8.87 7.24 4.48
N SER A 90 8.30 8.29 3.88
CA SER A 90 9.03 9.36 3.20
C SER A 90 9.16 10.59 4.08
N CYS A 91 10.38 11.10 4.21
CA CYS A 91 10.69 12.32 4.96
C CYS A 91 10.03 13.55 4.32
N ARG A 92 9.35 14.37 5.13
CA ARG A 92 8.68 15.58 4.66
C ARG A 92 9.63 16.68 4.18
N HIS A 93 10.93 16.57 4.49
CA HIS A 93 11.92 17.54 4.01
C HIS A 93 12.21 17.36 2.50
N ARG A 94 12.72 16.20 2.10
CA ARG A 94 13.13 15.91 0.70
C ARG A 94 12.82 14.48 0.25
N GLY A 95 11.81 13.84 0.79
CA GLY A 95 11.34 12.53 0.32
C GLY A 95 12.29 11.35 0.60
N SER A 96 13.35 11.55 1.41
CA SER A 96 14.25 10.45 1.77
C SER A 96 13.48 9.36 2.53
N GLU A 97 13.77 8.11 2.25
CA GLU A 97 13.23 6.98 3.00
C GLU A 97 13.68 7.05 4.46
N LEU A 98 12.72 6.96 5.38
CA LEU A 98 12.96 7.14 6.81
C LEU A 98 13.46 5.88 7.50
N MET A 99 12.88 4.74 7.14
CA MET A 99 13.13 3.44 7.76
C MET A 99 13.09 2.35 6.69
N THR A 100 13.79 1.25 6.91
CA THR A 100 13.80 0.07 6.04
C THR A 100 13.50 -1.20 6.84
N GLY A 101 12.98 -2.23 6.19
CA GLY A 101 12.75 -3.53 6.80
C GLY A 101 11.80 -3.50 8.00
N HIS A 102 12.20 -4.11 9.10
CA HIS A 102 11.45 -4.17 10.35
C HIS A 102 12.40 -3.98 11.54
N GLY A 103 11.86 -3.61 12.69
CA GLY A 103 12.65 -3.41 13.91
C GLY A 103 11.86 -2.74 15.02
N ASN A 104 12.59 -2.14 15.96
CA ASN A 104 12.02 -1.37 17.06
C ASN A 104 12.70 0.00 17.15
N CYS A 105 11.94 1.08 17.33
CA CYS A 105 12.45 2.43 17.50
C CYS A 105 11.60 3.23 18.49
N ARG A 106 12.23 4.19 19.16
CA ARG A 106 11.53 5.16 20.01
C ARG A 106 11.22 6.47 19.30
N LYS A 107 11.88 6.73 18.20
CA LYS A 107 11.70 7.88 17.31
C LYS A 107 12.21 7.52 15.91
N ILE A 108 11.64 8.16 14.92
CA ILE A 108 12.03 7.99 13.52
C ILE A 108 12.98 9.13 13.17
N VAL A 109 14.22 8.82 12.79
CA VAL A 109 15.23 9.84 12.41
C VAL A 109 15.60 9.68 10.96
N CYS A 110 15.41 10.76 10.21
CA CYS A 110 15.78 10.78 8.80
C CYS A 110 17.30 10.63 8.62
N PRO A 111 17.77 9.66 7.84
CA PRO A 111 19.21 9.43 7.66
C PRO A 111 19.89 10.52 6.84
N TYR A 112 19.12 11.37 6.14
CA TYR A 112 19.69 12.39 5.25
C TYR A 112 20.09 13.67 6.00
N HIS A 113 19.15 14.31 6.74
CA HIS A 113 19.44 15.57 7.44
C HIS A 113 18.94 15.55 8.91
N ALA A 114 18.83 14.37 9.51
CA ALA A 114 18.48 14.18 10.91
C ALA A 114 17.14 14.80 11.37
N TRP A 115 16.21 15.09 10.45
CA TRP A 115 14.85 15.41 10.88
C TRP A 115 14.28 14.26 11.70
N ALA A 116 13.74 14.58 12.87
CA ALA A 116 13.25 13.59 13.82
C ALA A 116 11.73 13.69 13.97
N TYR A 117 11.09 12.53 13.96
CA TYR A 117 9.64 12.38 14.16
C TYR A 117 9.37 11.43 15.32
N SER A 118 8.27 11.65 16.02
CA SER A 118 7.75 10.66 16.96
C SER A 118 7.19 9.44 16.22
N ILE A 119 6.95 8.36 16.96
CA ILE A 119 6.32 7.16 16.40
C ILE A 119 4.85 7.35 16.01
N GLU A 120 4.20 8.47 16.45
CA GLU A 120 2.89 8.92 15.97
C GLU A 120 2.99 9.80 14.70
N GLY A 121 4.20 10.07 14.20
CA GLY A 121 4.43 10.85 12.98
C GLY A 121 4.56 12.36 13.17
N LYS A 122 4.62 12.88 14.40
CA LYS A 122 4.80 14.32 14.67
C LYS A 122 6.26 14.72 14.49
N LEU A 123 6.52 15.86 13.83
CA LEU A 123 7.87 16.42 13.75
C LEU A 123 8.32 16.89 15.15
N LEU A 124 9.46 16.36 15.60
CA LEU A 124 10.08 16.70 16.88
C LEU A 124 11.24 17.68 16.75
N ALA A 125 12.04 17.53 15.68
CA ALA A 125 13.19 18.38 15.42
C ALA A 125 13.49 18.46 13.92
N ALA A 126 13.92 19.64 13.47
CA ALA A 126 14.38 19.95 12.12
C ALA A 126 15.62 20.83 12.25
N PRO A 127 16.83 20.22 12.40
CA PRO A 127 18.09 20.97 12.54
C PRO A 127 18.49 21.69 11.24
#